data_6c0e1cca88111ffbaf2ba6fbb24f4ef1
#
_entry.id   6c0e1cca88111ffbaf2ba6fbb24f4ef1
#
_cell.length_a   1.000
_cell.length_b   1.000
_cell.length_c   1.000
_cell.angle_alpha   90.00
_cell.angle_beta   90.00
_cell.angle_gamma   90.00
#
_symmetry.space_group_name_H-M   'P 1'
#
loop_
_entity.id
_entity.type
_entity.pdbx_description
1 polymer ?
#
loop_
_entity_poly.entity_id
_entity_poly.type
_entity_poly.pdbx_seq_one_letter_code
_entity_poly.pdbx_strand_id
1 'polypeptide(L)'
;MEKILLMISVCTIIMLAPIVSKVIKTPVVVVEIILGLIAGYLGLIYADETLKLVAKFGFVYLMFLAGLEINFKLVKVIKATLAVNVVLYFILLYSISGFVCWFFSLGLTYFVALPIFSLGMIMMLIKEYGKEEPWLNLALSIGVVGEIISILALTLFSGWIEYGLSISFFISILTIISVVVITILGLRVFYIVFWWFPELKKFFIPDSQNDRYDQDIRFSISLLLILVSIMLLLKIDVVLGAFTAGLFFKMFFNQKHELLDKIESFGFGFFAPIFFIYTGSTVKLDIIDLDIMKHAGFIILSIISIRLVSSYLVFFKYLRFKQTALFAFSDSMPLTFMVAIAMLSFNYGLITQSEYFSFIIASMIDGLFLMILIRKLYKIFNQEKTTL
;
A
#
# COMPACT_ATOMS: atom_id res chain seq x y z
N MET A 1 9.53 -0.86 34.11
CA MET A 1 8.51 -1.93 34.01
C MET A 1 7.58 -1.69 32.83
N GLU A 2 7.06 -0.50 32.65
CA GLU A 2 6.12 -0.13 31.57
C GLU A 2 6.64 -0.42 30.15
N LYS A 3 7.89 -0.04 29.82
CA LYS A 3 8.49 -0.34 28.50
C LYS A 3 8.62 -1.83 28.19
N ILE A 4 8.86 -2.65 29.23
CA ILE A 4 8.93 -4.11 29.08
C ILE A 4 7.53 -4.66 28.75
N LEU A 5 6.50 -4.18 29.45
CA LEU A 5 5.11 -4.57 29.20
C LEU A 5 4.67 -4.19 27.77
N LEU A 6 5.03 -2.97 27.32
CA LEU A 6 4.78 -2.51 25.95
C LEU A 6 5.42 -3.45 24.93
N MET A 7 6.70 -3.79 25.08
CA MET A 7 7.39 -4.69 24.15
C MET A 7 6.76 -6.08 24.13
N ILE A 8 6.43 -6.65 25.32
CA ILE A 8 5.75 -7.95 25.43
C ILE A 8 4.40 -7.89 24.71
N SER A 9 3.64 -6.82 24.90
CA SER A 9 2.32 -6.66 24.26
C SER A 9 2.42 -6.60 22.73
N VAL A 10 3.35 -5.81 22.20
CA VAL A 10 3.57 -5.73 20.73
C VAL A 10 4.00 -7.08 20.17
N CYS A 11 4.98 -7.76 20.79
CA CYS A 11 5.42 -9.07 20.33
C CYS A 11 4.31 -10.13 20.42
N THR A 12 3.49 -10.09 21.47
CA THR A 12 2.35 -11.00 21.62
C THR A 12 1.31 -10.77 20.51
N ILE A 13 1.03 -9.53 20.18
CA ILE A 13 0.09 -9.20 19.10
C ILE A 13 0.64 -9.66 17.74
N ILE A 14 1.91 -9.42 17.43
CA ILE A 14 2.56 -9.90 16.20
C ILE A 14 2.39 -11.42 16.06
N MET A 15 2.57 -12.17 17.15
CA MET A 15 2.42 -13.62 17.16
C MET A 15 0.95 -14.06 17.01
N LEU A 16 0.01 -13.39 17.66
CA LEU A 16 -1.40 -13.79 17.69
C LEU A 16 -2.18 -13.33 16.46
N ALA A 17 -1.83 -12.20 15.85
CA ALA A 17 -2.59 -11.62 14.75
C ALA A 17 -2.80 -12.60 13.56
N PRO A 18 -1.81 -13.35 13.09
CA PRO A 18 -2.01 -14.33 12.01
C PRO A 18 -2.94 -15.47 12.42
N ILE A 19 -2.89 -15.90 13.69
CA ILE A 19 -3.75 -16.98 14.22
C ILE A 19 -5.20 -16.50 14.25
N VAL A 20 -5.44 -15.31 14.81
CA VAL A 20 -6.77 -14.68 14.87
C VAL A 20 -7.31 -14.43 13.45
N SER A 21 -6.47 -13.90 12.55
CA SER A 21 -6.80 -13.68 11.15
C SER A 21 -7.28 -14.95 10.46
N LYS A 22 -6.61 -16.08 10.68
CA LYS A 22 -6.99 -17.38 10.11
C LYS A 22 -8.34 -17.88 10.63
N VAL A 23 -8.62 -17.67 11.94
CA VAL A 23 -9.89 -18.08 12.56
C VAL A 23 -11.06 -17.22 12.04
N ILE A 24 -10.87 -15.89 12.03
CA ILE A 24 -11.91 -14.94 11.61
C ILE A 24 -11.99 -14.82 10.07
N LYS A 25 -11.00 -15.37 9.35
CA LYS A 25 -10.87 -15.29 7.88
C LYS A 25 -10.80 -13.83 7.37
N THR A 26 -10.02 -13.00 8.04
CA THR A 26 -9.84 -11.58 7.73
C THR A 26 -8.37 -11.27 7.42
N PRO A 27 -8.06 -10.18 6.71
CA PRO A 27 -6.68 -9.76 6.49
C PRO A 27 -5.92 -9.58 7.80
N VAL A 28 -4.68 -10.08 7.87
CA VAL A 28 -3.83 -9.97 9.08
C VAL A 28 -3.67 -8.53 9.51
N VAL A 29 -3.46 -7.62 8.56
CA VAL A 29 -3.29 -6.18 8.79
C VAL A 29 -4.46 -5.58 9.58
N VAL A 30 -5.70 -5.94 9.22
CA VAL A 30 -6.89 -5.46 9.94
C VAL A 30 -6.89 -5.96 11.37
N VAL A 31 -6.51 -7.22 11.59
CA VAL A 31 -6.40 -7.80 12.93
C VAL A 31 -5.32 -7.10 13.75
N GLU A 32 -4.17 -6.78 13.14
CA GLU A 32 -3.09 -6.04 13.78
C GLU A 32 -3.54 -4.65 14.26
N ILE A 33 -4.27 -3.92 13.41
CA ILE A 33 -4.83 -2.62 13.78
C ILE A 33 -5.86 -2.77 14.92
N ILE A 34 -6.77 -3.75 14.84
CA ILE A 34 -7.77 -3.99 15.89
C ILE A 34 -7.13 -4.37 17.22
N LEU A 35 -6.17 -5.30 17.20
CA LEU A 35 -5.48 -5.71 18.41
C LEU A 35 -4.62 -4.57 19.00
N GLY A 36 -4.02 -3.75 18.12
CA GLY A 36 -3.34 -2.53 18.50
C GLY A 36 -4.26 -1.53 19.21
N LEU A 37 -5.46 -1.31 18.66
CA LEU A 37 -6.49 -0.45 19.22
C LEU A 37 -6.96 -0.95 20.59
N ILE A 38 -7.22 -2.26 20.74
CA ILE A 38 -7.59 -2.87 22.01
C ILE A 38 -6.46 -2.72 23.04
N ALA A 39 -5.22 -2.99 22.64
CA ALA A 39 -4.06 -2.86 23.52
C ALA A 39 -3.79 -1.41 23.94
N GLY A 40 -4.03 -0.45 23.03
CA GLY A 40 -3.99 0.99 23.35
C GLY A 40 -5.07 1.38 24.36
N TYR A 41 -6.30 0.91 24.18
CA TYR A 41 -7.40 1.15 25.12
C TYR A 41 -7.14 0.56 26.53
N LEU A 42 -6.56 -0.65 26.56
CA LEU A 42 -6.18 -1.29 27.83
C LEU A 42 -4.95 -0.67 28.49
N GLY A 43 -4.32 0.35 27.87
CA GLY A 43 -3.10 0.98 28.38
C GLY A 43 -1.85 0.09 28.30
N LEU A 44 -1.90 -1.03 27.58
CA LEU A 44 -0.78 -1.94 27.34
C LEU A 44 0.22 -1.36 26.33
N ILE A 45 -0.27 -0.58 25.38
CA ILE A 45 0.51 0.17 24.39
C ILE A 45 0.17 1.64 24.55
N TYR A 46 1.19 2.46 24.77
CA TYR A 46 1.07 3.91 24.92
C TYR A 46 2.01 4.63 23.94
N ALA A 47 1.87 5.95 23.81
CA ALA A 47 2.71 6.77 22.94
C ALA A 47 4.15 6.82 23.48
N ASP A 48 4.98 5.88 23.05
CA ASP A 48 6.43 5.83 23.32
C ASP A 48 7.20 6.26 22.08
N GLU A 49 8.20 7.14 22.25
CA GLU A 49 9.00 7.67 21.13
C GLU A 49 9.80 6.57 20.42
N THR A 50 10.24 5.53 21.15
CA THR A 50 10.96 4.40 20.57
C THR A 50 10.03 3.57 19.67
N LEU A 51 8.82 3.24 20.16
CA LEU A 51 7.82 2.53 19.38
C LEU A 51 7.40 3.32 18.14
N LYS A 52 7.21 4.63 18.28
CA LYS A 52 6.91 5.55 17.18
C LYS A 52 8.02 5.54 16.12
N LEU A 53 9.28 5.54 16.54
CA LEU A 53 10.42 5.47 15.63
C LEU A 53 10.44 4.15 14.86
N VAL A 54 10.25 3.02 15.54
CA VAL A 54 10.22 1.69 14.91
C VAL A 54 9.01 1.56 13.98
N ALA A 55 7.86 2.10 14.38
CA ALA A 55 6.66 2.14 13.53
C ALA A 55 6.87 2.97 12.25
N LYS A 56 7.55 4.14 12.37
CA LYS A 56 7.95 4.91 11.17
C LYS A 56 8.88 4.12 10.26
N PHE A 57 9.85 3.40 10.83
CA PHE A 57 10.69 2.52 10.03
C PHE A 57 9.88 1.40 9.38
N GLY A 58 8.93 0.82 10.11
CA GLY A 58 7.97 -0.16 9.57
C GLY A 58 7.18 0.37 8.38
N PHE A 59 6.73 1.62 8.43
CA PHE A 59 6.07 2.29 7.32
C PHE A 59 6.99 2.47 6.11
N VAL A 60 8.23 2.93 6.33
CA VAL A 60 9.23 3.07 5.28
C VAL A 60 9.54 1.72 4.63
N TYR A 61 9.67 0.67 5.45
CA TYR A 61 9.88 -0.69 4.94
C TYR A 61 8.68 -1.20 4.14
N LEU A 62 7.47 -0.89 4.57
CA LEU A 62 6.25 -1.23 3.84
C LEU A 62 6.20 -0.56 2.46
N MET A 63 6.66 0.68 2.33
CA MET A 63 6.78 1.36 1.04
C MET A 63 7.86 0.72 0.15
N PHE A 64 8.94 0.23 0.73
CA PHE A 64 9.94 -0.56 0.03
C PHE A 64 9.33 -1.86 -0.50
N LEU A 65 8.52 -2.57 0.30
CA LEU A 65 7.80 -3.76 -0.14
C LEU A 65 6.83 -3.47 -1.29
N ALA A 66 6.10 -2.36 -1.22
CA ALA A 66 5.23 -1.92 -2.31
C ALA A 66 6.02 -1.76 -3.62
N GLY A 67 7.25 -1.22 -3.56
CA GLY A 67 8.16 -1.18 -4.71
C GLY A 67 8.57 -2.57 -5.23
N LEU A 68 8.74 -3.55 -4.35
CA LEU A 68 9.05 -4.94 -4.71
C LEU A 68 7.87 -5.65 -5.40
N GLU A 69 6.63 -5.33 -5.04
CA GLU A 69 5.43 -5.95 -5.61
C GLU A 69 5.21 -5.58 -7.09
N ILE A 70 5.77 -4.45 -7.55
CA ILE A 70 5.55 -3.98 -8.92
C ILE A 70 6.16 -4.92 -9.95
N ASN A 71 5.30 -5.44 -10.82
CA ASN A 71 5.69 -6.28 -11.94
C ASN A 71 5.51 -5.57 -13.29
N PHE A 72 6.57 -4.95 -13.77
CA PHE A 72 6.57 -4.24 -15.06
C PHE A 72 6.22 -5.14 -16.26
N LYS A 73 6.35 -6.47 -16.14
CA LYS A 73 5.93 -7.38 -17.21
C LYS A 73 4.42 -7.36 -17.40
N LEU A 74 3.65 -7.22 -16.30
CA LEU A 74 2.19 -7.10 -16.36
C LEU A 74 1.75 -5.80 -17.06
N VAL A 75 2.46 -4.70 -16.82
CA VAL A 75 2.19 -3.43 -17.51
C VAL A 75 2.45 -3.53 -19.01
N LYS A 76 3.50 -4.27 -19.45
CA LYS A 76 3.84 -4.47 -20.86
C LYS A 76 2.87 -5.39 -21.60
N VAL A 77 2.16 -6.26 -20.90
CA VAL A 77 1.17 -7.19 -21.49
C VAL A 77 -0.17 -6.49 -21.75
N ILE A 78 -0.38 -5.29 -21.18
CA ILE A 78 -1.59 -4.50 -21.43
C ILE A 78 -1.65 -4.14 -22.93
N LYS A 79 -2.59 -4.76 -23.66
CA LYS A 79 -2.82 -4.44 -25.08
C LYS A 79 -3.15 -2.95 -25.24
N ALA A 80 -2.78 -2.34 -26.36
CA ALA A 80 -3.01 -0.91 -26.59
C ALA A 80 -4.49 -0.48 -26.39
N THR A 81 -5.44 -1.32 -26.76
CA THR A 81 -6.87 -1.08 -26.53
C THR A 81 -7.24 -1.07 -25.05
N LEU A 82 -6.62 -1.92 -24.24
CA LEU A 82 -6.82 -1.96 -22.79
C LEU A 82 -6.12 -0.78 -22.12
N ALA A 83 -4.96 -0.34 -22.63
CA ALA A 83 -4.22 0.81 -22.11
C ALA A 83 -5.05 2.10 -22.15
N VAL A 84 -5.78 2.35 -23.24
CA VAL A 84 -6.69 3.50 -23.35
C VAL A 84 -7.80 3.41 -22.28
N ASN A 85 -8.37 2.23 -22.08
CA ASN A 85 -9.39 2.03 -21.05
C ASN A 85 -8.83 2.24 -19.63
N VAL A 86 -7.60 1.80 -19.38
CA VAL A 86 -6.92 2.03 -18.08
C VAL A 86 -6.73 3.52 -17.83
N VAL A 87 -6.24 4.27 -18.82
CA VAL A 87 -6.09 5.73 -18.69
C VAL A 87 -7.45 6.40 -18.46
N LEU A 88 -8.48 6.02 -19.24
CA LEU A 88 -9.84 6.55 -19.06
C LEU A 88 -10.39 6.23 -17.67
N TYR A 89 -10.14 5.03 -17.15
CA TYR A 89 -10.55 4.62 -15.83
C TYR A 89 -9.95 5.52 -14.73
N PHE A 90 -8.64 5.80 -14.78
CA PHE A 90 -8.00 6.69 -13.82
C PHE A 90 -8.47 8.14 -13.96
N ILE A 91 -8.65 8.63 -15.19
CA ILE A 91 -9.20 9.98 -15.43
C ILE A 91 -10.59 10.09 -14.78
N LEU A 92 -11.49 9.12 -15.02
CA LEU A 92 -12.81 9.11 -14.41
C LEU A 92 -12.75 9.01 -12.88
N LEU A 93 -11.89 8.13 -12.35
CA LEU A 93 -11.71 7.92 -10.92
C LEU A 93 -11.31 9.22 -10.21
N TYR A 94 -10.30 9.92 -10.71
CA TYR A 94 -9.86 11.20 -10.15
C TYR A 94 -10.85 12.33 -10.41
N SER A 95 -11.53 12.36 -11.56
CA SER A 95 -12.54 13.38 -11.87
C SER A 95 -13.76 13.24 -10.98
N ILE A 96 -14.26 12.01 -10.76
CA ILE A 96 -15.40 11.77 -9.87
C ILE A 96 -14.99 12.03 -8.41
N SER A 97 -13.79 11.65 -8.00
CA SER A 97 -13.24 11.99 -6.68
C SER A 97 -13.18 13.51 -6.49
N GLY A 98 -12.68 14.25 -7.47
CA GLY A 98 -12.66 15.71 -7.44
C GLY A 98 -14.06 16.33 -7.36
N PHE A 99 -15.03 15.78 -8.10
CA PHE A 99 -16.43 16.21 -8.03
C PHE A 99 -17.02 15.96 -6.63
N VAL A 100 -16.77 14.79 -6.04
CA VAL A 100 -17.22 14.48 -4.66
C VAL A 100 -16.61 15.45 -3.66
N CYS A 101 -15.30 15.71 -3.77
CA CYS A 101 -14.61 16.65 -2.88
C CYS A 101 -15.14 18.09 -3.04
N TRP A 102 -15.40 18.54 -4.27
CA TRP A 102 -15.98 19.85 -4.53
C TRP A 102 -17.40 19.95 -3.99
N PHE A 103 -18.24 18.94 -4.24
CA PHE A 103 -19.66 18.94 -3.82
C PHE A 103 -19.83 18.94 -2.30
N PHE A 104 -19.01 18.19 -1.58
CA PHE A 104 -19.05 18.09 -0.12
C PHE A 104 -18.06 19.05 0.58
N SER A 105 -17.39 19.94 -0.17
CA SER A 105 -16.38 20.87 0.35
C SER A 105 -15.27 20.19 1.17
N LEU A 106 -14.81 19.04 0.71
CA LEU A 106 -13.77 18.25 1.39
C LEU A 106 -12.36 18.76 1.04
N GLY A 107 -11.44 18.58 1.99
CA GLY A 107 -10.04 18.96 1.79
C GLY A 107 -9.28 18.06 0.80
N LEU A 108 -8.07 18.50 0.44
CA LEU A 108 -7.19 17.79 -0.51
C LEU A 108 -6.84 16.37 -0.05
N THR A 109 -6.80 16.12 1.25
CA THR A 109 -6.61 14.77 1.81
C THR A 109 -7.61 13.77 1.25
N TYR A 110 -8.90 14.15 1.18
CA TYR A 110 -9.95 13.29 0.62
C TYR A 110 -9.76 13.09 -0.89
N PHE A 111 -9.38 14.14 -1.61
CA PHE A 111 -9.13 14.05 -3.06
C PHE A 111 -8.03 13.03 -3.39
N VAL A 112 -6.99 12.96 -2.57
CA VAL A 112 -5.90 12.01 -2.74
C VAL A 112 -6.28 10.62 -2.21
N ALA A 113 -6.99 10.53 -1.08
CA ALA A 113 -7.30 9.26 -0.42
C ALA A 113 -8.38 8.44 -1.15
N LEU A 114 -9.42 9.08 -1.72
CA LEU A 114 -10.54 8.37 -2.34
C LEU A 114 -10.15 7.52 -3.56
N PRO A 115 -9.28 7.97 -4.49
CA PRO A 115 -8.90 7.19 -5.67
C PRO A 115 -7.70 6.26 -5.46
N ILE A 116 -7.17 6.17 -4.25
CA ILE A 116 -5.91 5.45 -3.98
C ILE A 116 -6.08 3.93 -4.07
N PHE A 117 -5.04 3.24 -4.51
CA PHE A 117 -4.98 1.78 -4.68
C PHE A 117 -4.05 1.12 -3.66
N SER A 118 -4.33 -0.16 -3.39
CA SER A 118 -3.42 -1.05 -2.67
C SER A 118 -3.43 -2.44 -3.31
N LEU A 119 -2.29 -2.88 -3.80
CA LEU A 119 -2.15 -4.17 -4.47
C LEU A 119 -2.25 -5.35 -3.49
N GLY A 120 -1.83 -5.14 -2.25
CA GLY A 120 -1.79 -6.20 -1.24
C GLY A 120 -3.13 -6.92 -1.04
N MET A 121 -4.25 -6.20 -1.05
CA MET A 121 -5.58 -6.80 -0.92
C MET A 121 -5.99 -7.59 -2.17
N ILE A 122 -5.63 -7.11 -3.37
CA ILE A 122 -5.86 -7.82 -4.64
C ILE A 122 -5.04 -9.11 -4.67
N MET A 123 -3.80 -9.08 -4.19
CA MET A 123 -2.94 -10.27 -4.09
C MET A 123 -3.51 -11.33 -3.14
N MET A 124 -4.18 -10.92 -2.06
CA MET A 124 -4.89 -11.86 -1.16
C MET A 124 -6.05 -12.56 -1.88
N LEU A 125 -6.85 -11.83 -2.67
CA LEU A 125 -7.92 -12.41 -3.48
C LEU A 125 -7.38 -13.37 -4.55
N ILE A 126 -6.22 -13.04 -5.15
CA ILE A 126 -5.56 -13.92 -6.11
C ILE A 126 -5.10 -15.23 -5.45
N LYS A 127 -4.62 -15.19 -4.22
CA LYS A 127 -4.26 -16.41 -3.46
C LYS A 127 -5.49 -17.27 -3.14
N GLU A 128 -6.67 -16.65 -2.97
CA GLU A 128 -7.92 -17.35 -2.64
C GLU A 128 -8.62 -17.92 -3.88
N TYR A 129 -8.69 -17.17 -5.00
CA TYR A 129 -9.48 -17.52 -6.20
C TYR A 129 -8.67 -17.92 -7.42
N GLY A 130 -7.37 -17.67 -7.41
CA GLY A 130 -6.48 -17.91 -8.56
C GLY A 130 -6.41 -16.72 -9.53
N LYS A 131 -5.35 -16.74 -10.37
CA LYS A 131 -5.10 -15.69 -11.37
C LYS A 131 -5.94 -15.82 -12.64
N GLU A 132 -6.62 -16.93 -12.83
CA GLU A 132 -7.35 -17.24 -14.08
C GLU A 132 -8.70 -16.53 -14.17
N GLU A 133 -9.20 -16.01 -13.04
CA GLU A 133 -10.44 -15.24 -13.01
C GLU A 133 -10.27 -13.90 -13.76
N PRO A 134 -11.11 -13.62 -14.81
CA PRO A 134 -10.93 -12.44 -15.65
C PRO A 134 -10.96 -11.11 -14.89
N TRP A 135 -11.83 -11.00 -13.88
CA TRP A 135 -11.93 -9.81 -13.04
C TRP A 135 -10.70 -9.59 -12.17
N LEU A 136 -10.08 -10.68 -11.63
CA LEU A 136 -8.86 -10.60 -10.84
C LEU A 136 -7.62 -10.32 -11.70
N ASN A 137 -7.56 -10.89 -12.90
CA ASN A 137 -6.46 -10.59 -13.82
C ASN A 137 -6.47 -9.12 -14.23
N LEU A 138 -7.67 -8.56 -14.47
CA LEU A 138 -7.82 -7.13 -14.74
C LEU A 138 -7.48 -6.29 -13.50
N ALA A 139 -7.99 -6.67 -12.31
CA ALA A 139 -7.69 -5.99 -11.06
C ALA A 139 -6.19 -5.97 -10.76
N LEU A 140 -5.49 -7.09 -10.98
CA LEU A 140 -4.04 -7.14 -10.83
C LEU A 140 -3.31 -6.18 -11.78
N SER A 141 -3.71 -6.18 -13.06
CA SER A 141 -3.08 -5.34 -14.07
C SER A 141 -3.30 -3.85 -13.80
N ILE A 142 -4.52 -3.46 -13.43
CA ILE A 142 -4.88 -2.08 -13.07
C ILE A 142 -4.32 -1.71 -11.69
N GLY A 143 -4.36 -2.63 -10.74
CA GLY A 143 -3.83 -2.43 -9.40
C GLY A 143 -2.33 -2.07 -9.40
N VAL A 144 -1.52 -2.73 -10.25
CA VAL A 144 -0.10 -2.37 -10.42
C VAL A 144 0.07 -0.92 -10.92
N VAL A 145 -0.72 -0.51 -11.91
CA VAL A 145 -0.69 0.88 -12.42
C VAL A 145 -1.23 1.84 -11.36
N GLY A 146 -2.32 1.45 -10.69
CA GLY A 146 -2.96 2.22 -9.63
C GLY A 146 -2.04 2.44 -8.43
N GLU A 147 -1.26 1.45 -8.06
CA GLU A 147 -0.28 1.57 -6.97
C GLU A 147 0.82 2.57 -7.30
N ILE A 148 1.36 2.52 -8.53
CA ILE A 148 2.34 3.53 -9.00
C ILE A 148 1.73 4.93 -8.95
N ILE A 149 0.51 5.10 -9.46
CA ILE A 149 -0.19 6.39 -9.42
C ILE A 149 -0.44 6.84 -7.98
N SER A 150 -0.82 5.91 -7.09
CA SER A 150 -1.05 6.20 -5.68
C SER A 150 0.20 6.68 -4.94
N ILE A 151 1.34 6.07 -5.22
CA ILE A 151 2.62 6.49 -4.64
C ILE A 151 3.03 7.85 -5.18
N LEU A 152 2.88 8.08 -6.48
CA LEU A 152 3.13 9.40 -7.07
C LEU A 152 2.20 10.46 -6.47
N ALA A 153 0.90 10.15 -6.32
CA ALA A 153 -0.07 11.05 -5.70
C ALA A 153 0.28 11.36 -4.24
N LEU A 154 0.67 10.34 -3.46
CA LEU A 154 1.12 10.50 -2.07
C LEU A 154 2.37 11.39 -2.00
N THR A 155 3.34 11.17 -2.89
CA THR A 155 4.58 11.94 -2.92
C THR A 155 4.34 13.40 -3.33
N LEU A 156 3.50 13.63 -4.33
CA LEU A 156 3.10 14.99 -4.75
C LEU A 156 2.32 15.69 -3.64
N PHE A 157 1.44 14.97 -2.95
CA PHE A 157 0.68 15.47 -1.82
C PHE A 157 1.60 15.87 -0.65
N SER A 158 2.56 15.02 -0.28
CA SER A 158 3.57 15.33 0.73
C SER A 158 4.39 16.59 0.37
N GLY A 159 4.88 16.66 -0.87
CA GLY A 159 5.61 17.83 -1.35
C GLY A 159 4.76 19.11 -1.37
N TRP A 160 3.48 18.99 -1.72
CA TRP A 160 2.56 20.13 -1.67
C TRP A 160 2.34 20.63 -0.23
N ILE A 161 2.20 19.71 0.72
CA ILE A 161 2.04 20.06 2.13
C ILE A 161 3.27 20.81 2.65
N GLU A 162 4.48 20.33 2.31
CA GLU A 162 5.73 20.87 2.83
C GLU A 162 6.09 22.23 2.20
N TYR A 163 5.88 22.38 0.89
CA TYR A 163 6.36 23.56 0.14
C TYR A 163 5.23 24.46 -0.40
N GLY A 164 3.97 24.06 -0.31
CA GLY A 164 2.85 24.73 -0.98
C GLY A 164 3.03 24.76 -2.50
N LEU A 165 2.28 25.58 -3.22
CA LEU A 165 2.49 25.84 -4.66
C LEU A 165 3.58 26.89 -4.87
N SER A 166 4.81 26.55 -4.49
CA SER A 166 5.99 27.41 -4.62
C SER A 166 6.97 26.89 -5.66
N ILE A 167 7.98 27.69 -6.01
CA ILE A 167 9.08 27.24 -6.85
C ILE A 167 9.77 26.00 -6.25
N SER A 168 9.86 25.93 -4.92
CA SER A 168 10.42 24.79 -4.20
C SER A 168 9.66 23.49 -4.45
N PHE A 169 8.33 23.55 -4.60
CA PHE A 169 7.51 22.40 -4.99
C PHE A 169 7.87 21.89 -6.38
N PHE A 170 8.01 22.77 -7.37
CA PHE A 170 8.41 22.37 -8.73
C PHE A 170 9.84 21.82 -8.77
N ILE A 171 10.76 22.39 -7.98
CA ILE A 171 12.10 21.86 -7.80
C ILE A 171 12.05 20.46 -7.18
N SER A 172 11.22 20.24 -6.17
CA SER A 172 10.98 18.92 -5.57
C SER A 172 10.51 17.90 -6.61
N ILE A 173 9.53 18.25 -7.43
CA ILE A 173 9.06 17.38 -8.53
C ILE A 173 10.19 17.06 -9.51
N LEU A 174 10.95 18.07 -9.93
CA LEU A 174 12.09 17.85 -10.82
C LEU A 174 13.15 16.95 -10.20
N THR A 175 13.41 17.11 -8.91
CA THR A 175 14.35 16.28 -8.17
C THR A 175 13.85 14.84 -8.06
N ILE A 176 12.56 14.63 -7.82
CA ILE A 176 11.91 13.30 -7.83
C ILE A 176 12.12 12.61 -9.20
N ILE A 177 11.80 13.32 -10.28
CA ILE A 177 12.01 12.82 -11.64
C ILE A 177 13.49 12.50 -11.88
N SER A 178 14.39 13.38 -11.46
CA SER A 178 15.83 13.18 -11.58
C SER A 178 16.31 11.94 -10.85
N VAL A 179 15.82 11.69 -9.63
CA VAL A 179 16.17 10.50 -8.85
C VAL A 179 15.67 9.23 -9.53
N VAL A 180 14.45 9.22 -10.03
CA VAL A 180 13.92 8.08 -10.79
C VAL A 180 14.75 7.82 -12.04
N VAL A 181 15.10 8.87 -12.79
CA VAL A 181 15.96 8.76 -13.98
C VAL A 181 17.36 8.27 -13.62
N ILE A 182 17.98 8.84 -12.58
CA ILE A 182 19.31 8.41 -12.09
C ILE A 182 19.27 6.95 -11.62
N THR A 183 18.18 6.53 -10.96
CA THR A 183 17.99 5.13 -10.54
C THR A 183 17.92 4.21 -11.75
N ILE A 184 17.15 4.57 -12.79
CA ILE A 184 17.06 3.79 -14.04
C ILE A 184 18.40 3.75 -14.78
N LEU A 185 19.11 4.89 -14.85
CA LEU A 185 20.45 4.94 -15.45
C LEU A 185 21.45 4.12 -14.65
N GLY A 186 21.42 4.24 -13.32
CA GLY A 186 22.23 3.42 -12.41
C GLY A 186 22.02 1.93 -12.64
N LEU A 187 20.76 1.49 -12.77
CA LEU A 187 20.45 0.10 -13.12
C LEU A 187 21.10 -0.33 -14.44
N ARG A 188 21.05 0.51 -15.47
CA ARG A 188 21.70 0.20 -16.76
C ARG A 188 23.22 0.09 -16.60
N VAL A 189 23.82 1.03 -15.86
CA VAL A 189 25.27 1.02 -15.59
C VAL A 189 25.65 -0.24 -14.81
N PHE A 190 24.91 -0.59 -13.73
CA PHE A 190 25.15 -1.81 -12.98
C PHE A 190 25.02 -3.07 -13.86
N TYR A 191 23.99 -3.11 -14.73
CA TYR A 191 23.81 -4.22 -15.67
C TYR A 191 25.01 -4.36 -16.61
N ILE A 192 25.53 -3.25 -17.18
CA ILE A 192 26.69 -3.21 -18.06
C ILE A 192 27.95 -3.63 -17.28
N VAL A 193 28.18 -3.08 -16.08
CA VAL A 193 29.36 -3.40 -15.25
C VAL A 193 29.36 -4.88 -14.88
N PHE A 194 28.24 -5.44 -14.48
CA PHE A 194 28.17 -6.88 -14.13
C PHE A 194 28.21 -7.82 -15.35
N TRP A 195 27.85 -7.31 -16.53
CA TRP A 195 28.08 -8.03 -17.76
C TRP A 195 29.55 -8.08 -18.11
N TRP A 196 30.28 -6.98 -17.90
CA TRP A 196 31.74 -6.92 -18.15
C TRP A 196 32.57 -7.62 -17.06
N PHE A 197 32.11 -7.57 -15.82
CA PHE A 197 32.79 -8.11 -14.65
C PHE A 197 31.86 -9.06 -13.86
N PRO A 198 31.65 -10.30 -14.36
CA PRO A 198 30.75 -11.26 -13.72
C PRO A 198 31.19 -11.68 -12.31
N GLU A 199 32.48 -11.55 -12.01
CA GLU A 199 33.07 -11.85 -10.68
C GLU A 199 32.60 -10.83 -9.64
N LEU A 200 32.46 -9.54 -10.01
CA LEU A 200 31.89 -8.52 -9.13
C LEU A 200 30.45 -8.86 -8.79
N LYS A 201 29.68 -9.37 -9.77
CA LYS A 201 28.32 -9.81 -9.51
C LYS A 201 28.26 -10.91 -8.45
N LYS A 202 29.15 -11.90 -8.52
CA LYS A 202 29.22 -12.99 -7.53
C LYS A 202 29.66 -12.50 -6.15
N PHE A 203 30.49 -11.46 -6.10
CA PHE A 203 30.94 -10.87 -4.84
C PHE A 203 29.81 -10.12 -4.10
N PHE A 204 29.04 -9.31 -4.84
CA PHE A 204 27.91 -8.57 -4.25
C PHE A 204 26.65 -9.41 -4.09
N ILE A 205 26.46 -10.44 -4.89
CA ILE A 205 25.27 -11.25 -4.99
C ILE A 205 25.67 -12.72 -5.08
N PRO A 206 26.13 -13.32 -3.98
CA PRO A 206 26.47 -14.74 -3.97
C PRO A 206 25.23 -15.59 -4.32
N ASP A 207 25.45 -16.76 -4.92
CA ASP A 207 24.37 -17.71 -5.16
C ASP A 207 23.78 -18.17 -3.81
N SER A 208 22.47 -18.32 -3.74
CA SER A 208 21.73 -18.62 -2.51
C SER A 208 22.25 -19.86 -1.77
N GLN A 209 22.83 -20.82 -2.48
CA GLN A 209 23.44 -22.02 -1.88
C GLN A 209 24.81 -21.75 -1.19
N ASN A 210 25.47 -20.65 -1.54
CA ASN A 210 26.79 -20.27 -1.01
C ASN A 210 26.75 -19.02 -0.11
N ASP A 211 25.58 -18.46 0.14
CA ASP A 211 25.43 -17.25 0.97
C ASP A 211 25.42 -17.63 2.45
N ARG A 212 26.61 -17.91 3.01
CA ARG A 212 26.81 -18.22 4.44
C ARG A 212 26.58 -17.04 5.37
N TYR A 213 26.48 -15.82 4.84
CA TYR A 213 26.47 -14.57 5.63
C TYR A 213 25.22 -13.74 5.43
N ASP A 214 24.17 -14.25 4.75
CA ASP A 214 22.97 -13.50 4.37
C ASP A 214 23.31 -12.15 3.72
N GLN A 215 24.31 -12.13 2.84
CA GLN A 215 24.80 -10.91 2.17
C GLN A 215 23.73 -10.25 1.31
N ASP A 216 22.85 -11.04 0.75
CA ASP A 216 21.70 -10.60 -0.04
C ASP A 216 20.72 -9.75 0.80
N ILE A 217 20.39 -10.16 2.03
CA ILE A 217 19.55 -9.41 2.95
C ILE A 217 20.28 -8.14 3.41
N ARG A 218 21.56 -8.27 3.78
CA ARG A 218 22.38 -7.11 4.20
C ARG A 218 22.47 -6.06 3.11
N PHE A 219 22.70 -6.48 1.86
CA PHE A 219 22.74 -5.57 0.72
C PHE A 219 21.40 -4.85 0.52
N SER A 220 20.28 -5.58 0.64
CA SER A 220 18.93 -5.03 0.46
C SER A 220 18.59 -3.96 1.48
N ILE A 221 18.83 -4.27 2.76
CA ILE A 221 18.58 -3.33 3.86
C ILE A 221 19.52 -2.13 3.77
N SER A 222 20.80 -2.36 3.45
CA SER A 222 21.76 -1.26 3.27
C SER A 222 21.36 -0.35 2.11
N LEU A 223 20.94 -0.91 0.99
CA LEU A 223 20.47 -0.14 -0.17
C LEU A 223 19.24 0.70 0.19
N LEU A 224 18.26 0.10 0.87
CA LEU A 224 17.08 0.82 1.37
C LEU A 224 17.51 2.01 2.23
N LEU A 225 18.35 1.77 3.24
CA LEU A 225 18.78 2.83 4.15
C LEU A 225 19.60 3.91 3.46
N ILE A 226 20.48 3.54 2.51
CA ILE A 226 21.25 4.51 1.72
C ILE A 226 20.33 5.38 0.88
N LEU A 227 19.38 4.80 0.15
CA LEU A 227 18.44 5.57 -0.68
C LEU A 227 17.53 6.46 0.17
N VAL A 228 17.01 5.94 1.28
CA VAL A 228 16.24 6.74 2.24
C VAL A 228 17.10 7.90 2.79
N SER A 229 18.35 7.66 3.15
CA SER A 229 19.26 8.69 3.64
C SER A 229 19.55 9.75 2.57
N ILE A 230 19.75 9.34 1.32
CA ILE A 230 19.91 10.27 0.18
C ILE A 230 18.66 11.16 0.02
N MET A 231 17.46 10.57 0.12
CA MET A 231 16.21 11.32 0.03
C MET A 231 16.09 12.36 1.15
N LEU A 232 16.43 11.97 2.38
CA LEU A 232 16.47 12.91 3.52
C LEU A 232 17.48 14.05 3.30
N LEU A 233 18.65 13.74 2.75
CA LEU A 233 19.65 14.76 2.42
C LEU A 233 19.16 15.73 1.33
N LEU A 234 18.42 15.22 0.36
CA LEU A 234 17.81 15.99 -0.72
C LEU A 234 16.51 16.70 -0.29
N LYS A 235 16.08 16.54 0.96
CA LYS A 235 14.79 17.03 1.49
C LYS A 235 13.60 16.56 0.65
N ILE A 236 13.65 15.32 0.19
CA ILE A 236 12.56 14.67 -0.54
C ILE A 236 11.86 13.68 0.41
N ASP A 237 10.59 13.39 0.14
CA ASP A 237 9.83 12.44 0.93
C ASP A 237 10.52 11.06 0.98
N VAL A 238 10.67 10.55 2.19
CA VAL A 238 11.28 9.25 2.50
C VAL A 238 10.49 8.09 1.88
N VAL A 239 9.18 8.27 1.71
CA VAL A 239 8.27 7.29 1.09
C VAL A 239 8.70 6.97 -0.33
N LEU A 240 9.00 8.01 -1.12
CA LEU A 240 9.49 7.83 -2.49
C LEU A 240 10.85 7.12 -2.52
N GLY A 241 11.74 7.47 -1.58
CA GLY A 241 13.06 6.84 -1.47
C GLY A 241 12.96 5.35 -1.21
N ALA A 242 12.13 4.97 -0.27
CA ALA A 242 11.89 3.57 0.05
C ALA A 242 11.26 2.81 -1.13
N PHE A 243 10.26 3.40 -1.77
CA PHE A 243 9.62 2.81 -2.93
C PHE A 243 10.57 2.63 -4.11
N THR A 244 11.36 3.66 -4.44
CA THR A 244 12.36 3.55 -5.52
C THR A 244 13.44 2.54 -5.21
N ALA A 245 13.84 2.38 -3.94
CA ALA A 245 14.73 1.30 -3.50
C ALA A 245 14.12 -0.08 -3.78
N GLY A 246 12.83 -0.26 -3.48
CA GLY A 246 12.09 -1.49 -3.77
C GLY A 246 12.03 -1.79 -5.26
N LEU A 247 11.70 -0.79 -6.08
CA LEU A 247 11.72 -0.91 -7.54
C LEU A 247 13.09 -1.30 -8.07
N PHE A 248 14.14 -0.61 -7.62
CA PHE A 248 15.52 -0.92 -7.99
C PHE A 248 15.83 -2.37 -7.65
N PHE A 249 15.52 -2.78 -6.44
CA PHE A 249 15.78 -4.11 -5.97
C PHE A 249 15.03 -5.18 -6.78
N LYS A 250 13.74 -4.98 -7.05
CA LYS A 250 12.92 -5.86 -7.90
C LYS A 250 13.48 -6.01 -9.31
N MET A 251 13.89 -4.91 -9.93
CA MET A 251 14.44 -4.94 -11.29
C MET A 251 15.78 -5.66 -11.34
N PHE A 252 16.60 -5.48 -10.32
CA PHE A 252 17.95 -6.04 -10.25
C PHE A 252 17.95 -7.52 -9.87
N PHE A 253 17.12 -7.92 -8.90
CA PHE A 253 17.06 -9.28 -8.36
C PHE A 253 15.86 -10.09 -8.88
N ASN A 254 15.27 -9.71 -10.00
CA ASN A 254 14.06 -10.33 -10.54
C ASN A 254 14.15 -11.87 -10.73
N GLN A 255 15.36 -12.42 -10.84
CA GLN A 255 15.60 -13.86 -10.98
C GLN A 255 15.80 -14.59 -9.64
N LYS A 256 15.99 -13.86 -8.53
CA LYS A 256 16.22 -14.43 -7.19
C LYS A 256 14.92 -14.39 -6.37
N HIS A 257 13.98 -15.28 -6.69
CA HIS A 257 12.69 -15.36 -6.01
C HIS A 257 12.83 -15.61 -4.51
N GLU A 258 13.77 -16.50 -4.10
CA GLU A 258 14.02 -16.80 -2.69
C GLU A 258 14.41 -15.56 -1.87
N LEU A 259 15.21 -14.66 -2.45
CA LEU A 259 15.60 -13.43 -1.79
C LEU A 259 14.42 -12.48 -1.61
N LEU A 260 13.61 -12.31 -2.67
CA LEU A 260 12.40 -11.48 -2.59
C LEU A 260 11.44 -12.02 -1.52
N ASP A 261 11.23 -13.34 -1.49
CA ASP A 261 10.37 -14.00 -0.49
C ASP A 261 10.90 -13.81 0.94
N LYS A 262 12.23 -13.88 1.16
CA LYS A 262 12.85 -13.61 2.47
C LYS A 262 12.60 -12.17 2.92
N ILE A 263 12.79 -11.20 2.02
CA ILE A 263 12.62 -9.77 2.32
C ILE A 263 11.13 -9.46 2.59
N GLU A 264 10.23 -10.00 1.79
CA GLU A 264 8.79 -9.87 1.99
C GLU A 264 8.38 -10.52 3.31
N SER A 265 8.87 -11.72 3.61
CA SER A 265 8.57 -12.43 4.86
C SER A 265 9.06 -11.67 6.10
N PHE A 266 10.24 -11.07 6.03
CA PHE A 266 10.78 -10.25 7.11
C PHE A 266 9.97 -8.96 7.31
N GLY A 267 9.60 -8.30 6.22
CA GLY A 267 8.81 -7.09 6.27
C GLY A 267 7.40 -7.31 6.80
N PHE A 268 6.65 -8.24 6.24
CA PHE A 268 5.30 -8.57 6.68
C PHE A 268 5.26 -9.37 7.99
N GLY A 269 6.36 -10.02 8.36
CA GLY A 269 6.46 -10.76 9.62
C GLY A 269 6.85 -9.92 10.82
N PHE A 270 7.46 -8.75 10.62
CA PHE A 270 7.99 -7.96 11.75
C PHE A 270 7.72 -6.45 11.62
N PHE A 271 8.18 -5.78 10.56
CA PHE A 271 8.12 -4.32 10.47
C PHE A 271 6.71 -3.78 10.18
N ALA A 272 6.02 -4.34 9.22
CA ALA A 272 4.67 -3.91 8.87
C ALA A 272 3.69 -4.12 10.05
N PRO A 273 3.69 -5.27 10.75
CA PRO A 273 2.90 -5.44 11.97
C PRO A 273 3.10 -4.34 13.00
N ILE A 274 4.34 -3.97 13.29
CA ILE A 274 4.62 -2.91 14.28
C ILE A 274 3.99 -1.58 13.88
N PHE A 275 4.05 -1.23 12.59
CA PHE A 275 3.40 -0.03 12.06
C PHE A 275 1.88 -0.08 12.25
N PHE A 276 1.24 -1.19 11.90
CA PHE A 276 -0.21 -1.32 12.01
C PHE A 276 -0.70 -1.40 13.45
N ILE A 277 0.01 -2.11 14.32
CA ILE A 277 -0.28 -2.17 15.77
C ILE A 277 -0.15 -0.78 16.38
N TYR A 278 0.94 -0.05 16.08
CA TYR A 278 1.12 1.32 16.54
C TYR A 278 -0.01 2.22 16.06
N THR A 279 -0.34 2.17 14.77
CA THR A 279 -1.44 2.97 14.20
C THR A 279 -2.76 2.66 14.89
N GLY A 280 -3.08 1.39 15.12
CA GLY A 280 -4.25 0.99 15.89
C GLY A 280 -4.24 1.56 17.32
N SER A 281 -3.09 1.50 18.01
CA SER A 281 -2.98 1.98 19.39
C SER A 281 -3.12 3.51 19.54
N THR A 282 -2.93 4.27 18.46
CA THR A 282 -3.17 5.73 18.47
C THR A 282 -4.64 6.10 18.45
N VAL A 283 -5.52 5.20 18.05
CA VAL A 283 -6.97 5.42 18.00
C VAL A 283 -7.55 5.29 19.40
N LYS A 284 -8.14 6.36 19.92
CA LYS A 284 -8.75 6.39 21.25
C LYS A 284 -10.22 5.99 21.17
N LEU A 285 -10.55 4.82 21.73
CA LEU A 285 -11.94 4.30 21.73
C LEU A 285 -12.93 5.24 22.43
N ASP A 286 -12.50 5.94 23.46
CA ASP A 286 -13.34 6.86 24.24
C ASP A 286 -13.84 8.07 23.41
N ILE A 287 -13.18 8.37 22.30
CA ILE A 287 -13.51 9.50 21.40
C ILE A 287 -14.36 9.03 20.21
N ILE A 288 -14.51 7.71 20.00
CA ILE A 288 -15.31 7.19 18.88
C ILE A 288 -16.78 7.48 19.17
N ASP A 289 -17.29 8.48 18.51
CA ASP A 289 -18.68 8.88 18.54
C ASP A 289 -19.42 8.51 17.24
N LEU A 290 -20.72 8.80 17.22
CA LEU A 290 -21.56 8.55 16.04
C LEU A 290 -21.10 9.34 14.82
N ASP A 291 -20.49 10.51 15.01
CA ASP A 291 -20.07 11.35 13.89
C ASP A 291 -18.80 10.80 13.23
N ILE A 292 -17.86 10.25 13.99
CA ILE A 292 -16.72 9.51 13.45
C ILE A 292 -17.18 8.31 12.61
N MET A 293 -18.18 7.57 13.12
CA MET A 293 -18.73 6.43 12.38
C MET A 293 -19.47 6.85 11.11
N LYS A 294 -20.20 7.97 11.12
CA LYS A 294 -20.83 8.54 9.91
C LYS A 294 -19.79 8.97 8.88
N HIS A 295 -18.72 9.65 9.32
CA HIS A 295 -17.62 10.04 8.44
C HIS A 295 -16.89 8.82 7.86
N ALA A 296 -16.64 7.79 8.66
CA ALA A 296 -16.06 6.53 8.15
C ALA A 296 -16.98 5.87 7.11
N GLY A 297 -18.30 5.81 7.39
CA GLY A 297 -19.31 5.32 6.45
C GLY A 297 -19.34 6.12 5.15
N PHE A 298 -19.25 7.45 5.24
CA PHE A 298 -19.18 8.33 4.07
C PHE A 298 -17.92 8.04 3.22
N ILE A 299 -16.76 7.87 3.84
CA ILE A 299 -15.51 7.53 3.13
C ILE A 299 -15.66 6.20 2.39
N ILE A 300 -16.17 5.15 3.05
CA ILE A 300 -16.39 3.82 2.46
C ILE A 300 -17.34 3.91 1.27
N LEU A 301 -18.50 4.55 1.46
CA LEU A 301 -19.51 4.71 0.40
C LEU A 301 -18.96 5.50 -0.79
N SER A 302 -18.17 6.54 -0.54
CA SER A 302 -17.54 7.34 -1.59
C SER A 302 -16.53 6.49 -2.39
N ILE A 303 -15.65 5.75 -1.72
CA ILE A 303 -14.67 4.87 -2.35
C ILE A 303 -15.36 3.84 -3.24
N ILE A 304 -16.35 3.13 -2.71
CA ILE A 304 -17.10 2.10 -3.43
C ILE A 304 -17.85 2.70 -4.62
N SER A 305 -18.55 3.82 -4.42
CA SER A 305 -19.37 4.47 -5.45
C SER A 305 -18.52 4.98 -6.61
N ILE A 306 -17.40 5.66 -6.33
CA ILE A 306 -16.47 6.17 -7.33
C ILE A 306 -15.93 5.02 -8.20
N ARG A 307 -15.53 3.91 -7.57
CA ARG A 307 -15.00 2.75 -8.29
C ARG A 307 -16.06 1.99 -9.07
N LEU A 308 -17.25 1.81 -8.50
CA LEU A 308 -18.36 1.19 -9.22
C LEU A 308 -18.70 1.98 -10.48
N VAL A 309 -18.92 3.28 -10.36
CA VAL A 309 -19.28 4.13 -11.51
C VAL A 309 -18.18 4.09 -12.57
N SER A 310 -16.92 4.30 -12.17
CA SER A 310 -15.78 4.29 -13.10
C SER A 310 -15.61 2.93 -13.80
N SER A 311 -15.74 1.83 -13.04
CA SER A 311 -15.60 0.47 -13.55
C SER A 311 -16.71 0.11 -14.54
N TYR A 312 -17.95 0.44 -14.23
CA TYR A 312 -19.08 0.18 -15.12
C TYR A 312 -18.99 1.00 -16.40
N LEU A 313 -18.60 2.25 -16.34
CA LEU A 313 -18.44 3.09 -17.55
C LEU A 313 -17.36 2.56 -18.49
N VAL A 314 -16.26 2.01 -17.94
CA VAL A 314 -15.10 1.63 -18.76
C VAL A 314 -15.09 0.13 -19.10
N PHE A 315 -15.33 -0.74 -18.12
CA PHE A 315 -15.08 -2.17 -18.24
C PHE A 315 -16.32 -3.05 -18.37
N PHE A 316 -17.55 -2.47 -18.35
CA PHE A 316 -18.79 -3.24 -18.47
C PHE A 316 -18.83 -4.11 -19.73
N LYS A 317 -18.36 -3.58 -20.88
CA LYS A 317 -18.33 -4.31 -22.14
C LYS A 317 -17.29 -5.46 -22.12
N TYR A 318 -16.26 -5.34 -21.32
CA TYR A 318 -15.18 -6.33 -21.20
C TYR A 318 -15.49 -7.43 -20.18
N LEU A 319 -15.98 -7.08 -18.99
CA LEU A 319 -16.22 -8.00 -17.89
C LEU A 319 -17.68 -8.42 -17.70
N ARG A 320 -18.64 -7.73 -18.32
CA ARG A 320 -20.08 -7.85 -18.05
C ARG A 320 -20.44 -7.48 -16.60
N PHE A 321 -21.75 -7.49 -16.27
CA PHE A 321 -22.27 -6.93 -15.03
C PHE A 321 -21.62 -7.53 -13.75
N LYS A 322 -21.68 -8.87 -13.59
CA LYS A 322 -21.25 -9.55 -12.36
C LYS A 322 -19.74 -9.40 -12.09
N GLN A 323 -18.94 -9.58 -13.13
CA GLN A 323 -17.48 -9.48 -13.02
C GLN A 323 -17.00 -8.05 -12.86
N THR A 324 -17.71 -7.06 -13.44
CA THR A 324 -17.38 -5.63 -13.24
C THR A 324 -17.64 -5.21 -11.79
N ALA A 325 -18.69 -5.72 -11.16
CA ALA A 325 -18.93 -5.47 -9.73
C ALA A 325 -17.82 -6.07 -8.85
N LEU A 326 -17.43 -7.34 -9.10
CA LEU A 326 -16.34 -7.98 -8.36
C LEU A 326 -15.00 -7.24 -8.55
N PHE A 327 -14.71 -6.80 -9.77
CA PHE A 327 -13.55 -5.96 -10.07
C PHE A 327 -13.58 -4.66 -9.24
N ALA A 328 -14.69 -3.92 -9.30
CA ALA A 328 -14.82 -2.65 -8.57
C ALA A 328 -14.65 -2.82 -7.06
N PHE A 329 -15.21 -3.88 -6.48
CA PHE A 329 -15.05 -4.17 -5.06
C PHE A 329 -13.63 -4.59 -4.70
N SER A 330 -12.95 -5.37 -5.57
CA SER A 330 -11.56 -5.77 -5.32
C SER A 330 -10.60 -4.57 -5.31
N ASP A 331 -10.87 -3.57 -6.12
CA ASP A 331 -10.07 -2.35 -6.19
C ASP A 331 -10.41 -1.35 -5.05
N SER A 332 -11.53 -1.55 -4.36
CA SER A 332 -12.04 -0.63 -3.34
C SER A 332 -11.44 -0.80 -1.95
N MET A 333 -10.35 -1.55 -1.79
CA MET A 333 -9.74 -1.85 -0.49
C MET A 333 -8.33 -1.24 -0.33
N PRO A 334 -8.18 0.11 -0.27
CA PRO A 334 -6.88 0.78 -0.25
C PRO A 334 -6.27 0.86 1.16
N LEU A 335 -6.29 -0.23 1.95
CA LEU A 335 -6.00 -0.24 3.36
C LEU A 335 -4.67 0.42 3.73
N THR A 336 -3.55 -0.03 3.16
CA THR A 336 -2.20 0.42 3.54
C THR A 336 -1.96 1.89 3.23
N PHE A 337 -2.30 2.33 2.03
CA PHE A 337 -2.10 3.71 1.60
C PHE A 337 -3.10 4.67 2.23
N MET A 338 -4.32 4.23 2.54
CA MET A 338 -5.29 5.07 3.22
C MET A 338 -4.84 5.42 4.64
N VAL A 339 -4.30 4.42 5.37
CA VAL A 339 -3.69 4.64 6.68
C VAL A 339 -2.49 5.59 6.57
N ALA A 340 -1.66 5.42 5.54
CA ALA A 340 -0.51 6.27 5.29
C ALA A 340 -0.88 7.74 5.05
N ILE A 341 -1.86 7.99 4.16
CA ILE A 341 -2.35 9.36 3.88
C ILE A 341 -2.98 9.98 5.13
N ALA A 342 -3.80 9.22 5.85
CA ALA A 342 -4.43 9.70 7.07
C ALA A 342 -3.36 10.12 8.10
N MET A 343 -2.35 9.28 8.33
CA MET A 343 -1.25 9.57 9.25
C MET A 343 -0.44 10.80 8.81
N LEU A 344 -0.11 10.88 7.52
CA LEU A 344 0.60 12.03 6.97
C LEU A 344 -0.21 13.31 7.16
N SER A 345 -1.48 13.33 6.73
CA SER A 345 -2.36 14.48 6.83
C SER A 345 -2.57 14.95 8.26
N PHE A 346 -2.70 14.02 9.19
CA PHE A 346 -2.82 14.32 10.61
C PHE A 346 -1.54 14.93 11.20
N ASN A 347 -0.37 14.37 10.86
CA ASN A 347 0.92 14.89 11.32
C ASN A 347 1.20 16.31 10.86
N TYR A 348 0.69 16.71 9.69
CA TYR A 348 0.80 18.07 9.16
C TYR A 348 -0.40 18.98 9.50
N GLY A 349 -1.36 18.49 10.29
CA GLY A 349 -2.50 19.28 10.74
C GLY A 349 -3.54 19.61 9.66
N LEU A 350 -3.59 18.85 8.56
CA LEU A 350 -4.55 19.04 7.47
C LEU A 350 -5.92 18.44 7.77
N ILE A 351 -5.96 17.45 8.64
CA ILE A 351 -7.19 16.82 9.12
C ILE A 351 -7.20 16.84 10.64
N THR A 352 -8.41 16.84 11.18
CA THR A 352 -8.64 16.73 12.62
C THR A 352 -8.38 15.32 13.13
N GLN A 353 -8.25 15.18 14.42
CA GLN A 353 -8.11 13.86 15.05
C GLN A 353 -9.32 12.96 14.77
N SER A 354 -10.50 13.53 14.72
CA SER A 354 -11.76 12.85 14.40
C SER A 354 -11.75 12.29 12.97
N GLU A 355 -11.32 13.09 12.00
CA GLU A 355 -11.16 12.66 10.61
C GLU A 355 -10.09 11.59 10.48
N TYR A 356 -8.94 11.73 11.16
CA TYR A 356 -7.90 10.72 11.19
C TYR A 356 -8.46 9.36 11.65
N PHE A 357 -9.20 9.34 12.77
CA PHE A 357 -9.85 8.12 13.24
C PHE A 357 -10.87 7.58 12.26
N SER A 358 -11.63 8.47 11.60
CA SER A 358 -12.59 8.08 10.55
C SER A 358 -11.90 7.36 9.39
N PHE A 359 -10.75 7.84 8.92
CA PHE A 359 -9.97 7.18 7.87
C PHE A 359 -9.45 5.81 8.29
N ILE A 360 -8.92 5.68 9.52
CA ILE A 360 -8.43 4.40 10.04
C ILE A 360 -9.58 3.39 10.15
N ILE A 361 -10.70 3.79 10.76
CA ILE A 361 -11.88 2.94 10.92
C ILE A 361 -12.47 2.58 9.55
N ALA A 362 -12.54 3.55 8.63
CA ALA A 362 -13.00 3.29 7.27
C ALA A 362 -12.14 2.23 6.58
N SER A 363 -10.81 2.33 6.65
CA SER A 363 -9.91 1.37 6.03
C SER A 363 -10.06 -0.04 6.58
N MET A 364 -10.28 -0.17 7.91
CA MET A 364 -10.50 -1.46 8.57
C MET A 364 -11.83 -2.08 8.17
N ILE A 365 -12.92 -1.32 8.25
CA ILE A 365 -14.27 -1.78 7.93
C ILE A 365 -14.36 -2.14 6.44
N ASP A 366 -13.81 -1.29 5.57
CA ASP A 366 -13.82 -1.49 4.13
C ASP A 366 -13.14 -2.80 3.73
N GLY A 367 -11.92 -3.03 4.24
CA GLY A 367 -11.20 -4.28 4.01
C GLY A 367 -11.95 -5.52 4.50
N LEU A 368 -12.61 -5.45 5.67
CA LEU A 368 -13.42 -6.56 6.20
C LEU A 368 -14.70 -6.77 5.40
N PHE A 369 -15.46 -5.72 5.21
CA PHE A 369 -16.79 -5.75 4.59
C PHE A 369 -16.69 -6.22 3.14
N LEU A 370 -15.78 -5.66 2.35
CA LEU A 370 -15.63 -6.01 0.94
C LEU A 370 -15.11 -7.42 0.74
N MET A 371 -14.19 -7.92 1.57
CA MET A 371 -13.76 -9.32 1.51
C MET A 371 -14.94 -10.29 1.73
N ILE A 372 -15.79 -10.01 2.71
CA ILE A 372 -16.98 -10.82 2.97
C ILE A 372 -17.99 -10.70 1.81
N LEU A 373 -18.19 -9.49 1.31
CA LEU A 373 -19.11 -9.22 0.19
C LEU A 373 -18.66 -9.93 -1.09
N ILE A 374 -17.38 -9.83 -1.46
CA ILE A 374 -16.81 -10.50 -2.63
C ILE A 374 -17.01 -12.03 -2.51
N ARG A 375 -16.72 -12.62 -1.35
CA ARG A 375 -16.92 -14.07 -1.13
C ARG A 375 -18.36 -14.49 -1.34
N LYS A 376 -19.31 -13.73 -0.81
CA LYS A 376 -20.75 -14.01 -0.98
C LYS A 376 -21.19 -13.88 -2.45
N LEU A 377 -20.82 -12.77 -3.09
CA LEU A 377 -21.17 -12.51 -4.49
C LEU A 377 -20.54 -13.53 -5.44
N TYR A 378 -19.27 -13.86 -5.25
CA TYR A 378 -18.58 -14.86 -6.06
C TYR A 378 -19.26 -16.23 -5.97
N LYS A 379 -19.65 -16.66 -4.75
CA LYS A 379 -20.39 -17.91 -4.55
C LYS A 379 -21.74 -17.90 -5.26
N ILE A 380 -22.53 -16.83 -5.14
CA ILE A 380 -23.83 -16.69 -5.80
C ILE A 380 -23.66 -16.69 -7.32
N PHE A 381 -22.70 -15.97 -7.85
CA PHE A 381 -22.47 -15.85 -9.30
C PHE A 381 -21.97 -17.15 -9.95
N ASN A 382 -21.25 -18.00 -9.21
CA ASN A 382 -20.81 -19.32 -9.70
C ASN A 382 -21.85 -20.42 -9.55
N GLN A 383 -22.73 -20.35 -8.55
CA GLN A 383 -23.85 -21.30 -8.45
C GLN A 383 -24.84 -21.21 -9.62
N GLU A 384 -25.05 -20.02 -10.17
CA GLU A 384 -25.87 -19.85 -11.38
C GLU A 384 -25.22 -20.39 -12.66
N LYS A 385 -23.88 -20.58 -12.69
CA LYS A 385 -23.20 -21.21 -13.84
C LYS A 385 -23.35 -22.74 -13.87
N THR A 386 -23.60 -23.36 -12.71
CA THR A 386 -23.77 -24.82 -12.59
C THR A 386 -25.22 -25.26 -12.78
N THR A 387 -26.16 -24.32 -12.81
CA THR A 387 -27.61 -24.59 -12.99
C THR A 387 -28.14 -24.27 -14.40
N LEU A 388 -27.29 -23.75 -15.31
CA LEU A 388 -27.52 -23.54 -16.74
C LEU A 388 -26.66 -24.52 -17.56
#